data_2d96deb2f683ace76cba7ae9df381b0c
#
_entry.id   2d96deb2f683ace76cba7ae9df381b0c
#
_cell.length_a   1.000
_cell.length_b   1.000
_cell.length_c   1.000
_cell.angle_alpha   90.00
_cell.angle_beta   90.00
_cell.angle_gamma   90.00
#
_symmetry.space_group_name_H-M   'P 1'
#
loop_
_entity.id
_entity.type
_entity.pdbx_description
1 polymer ?
#
loop_
_entity_poly.entity_id
_entity_poly.type
_entity_poly.pdbx_seq_one_letter_code
_entity_poly.pdbx_strand_id
1 'polypeptide(L)'
;MDKLKIIVLSLILVTLISGCKTIKQKTDEIVEKENQKLSKFIGKSFNDLQINLGKPDEDFKNEKGNTEVVYNSKKYLVPCERRFEIDTNFIVIGFVSNGCF
;
A
#
# COMPACT_ATOMS: atom_id res chain seq x y z
N MET A 1 -10.23 -33.40 37.25
CA MET A 1 -11.11 -33.09 36.11
C MET A 1 -11.03 -31.62 35.72
N ASP A 2 -10.99 -30.69 36.67
CA ASP A 2 -10.96 -29.25 36.36
C ASP A 2 -9.65 -28.80 35.67
N LYS A 3 -8.52 -29.43 35.99
CA LYS A 3 -7.26 -29.13 35.33
C LYS A 3 -7.26 -29.49 33.87
N LEU A 4 -7.96 -30.55 33.45
CA LEU A 4 -8.06 -30.97 32.07
C LEU A 4 -8.89 -29.99 31.23
N LYS A 5 -9.97 -29.46 31.78
CA LYS A 5 -10.80 -28.45 31.12
C LYS A 5 -10.07 -27.14 30.89
N ILE A 6 -9.25 -26.71 31.83
CA ILE A 6 -8.44 -25.50 31.74
C ILE A 6 -7.36 -25.65 30.64
N ILE A 7 -6.73 -26.82 30.54
CA ILE A 7 -5.70 -27.11 29.52
C ILE A 7 -6.32 -27.11 28.11
N VAL A 8 -7.52 -27.69 27.93
CA VAL A 8 -8.22 -27.73 26.65
C VAL A 8 -8.65 -26.31 26.23
N LEU A 9 -9.15 -25.49 27.16
CA LEU A 9 -9.50 -24.09 26.90
C LEU A 9 -8.28 -23.26 26.50
N SER A 10 -7.14 -23.47 27.16
CA SER A 10 -5.88 -22.80 26.85
C SER A 10 -5.36 -23.16 25.45
N LEU A 11 -5.46 -24.43 25.04
CA LEU A 11 -5.09 -24.90 23.70
C LEU A 11 -5.95 -24.31 22.60
N ILE A 12 -7.26 -24.17 22.82
CA ILE A 12 -8.19 -23.56 21.87
C ILE A 12 -7.88 -22.07 21.69
N LEU A 13 -7.53 -21.37 22.77
CA LEU A 13 -7.17 -19.95 22.72
C LEU A 13 -5.90 -19.71 21.90
N VAL A 14 -4.91 -20.60 22.04
CA VAL A 14 -3.63 -20.50 21.30
C VAL A 14 -3.85 -20.73 19.78
N THR A 15 -4.72 -21.64 19.38
CA THR A 15 -5.03 -21.87 17.97
C THR A 15 -5.74 -20.68 17.31
N LEU A 16 -6.60 -19.97 18.05
CA LEU A 16 -7.27 -18.75 17.56
C LEU A 16 -6.29 -17.61 17.30
N ILE A 17 -5.28 -17.43 18.17
CA ILE A 17 -4.24 -16.41 18.00
C ILE A 17 -3.35 -16.71 16.79
N SER A 18 -3.06 -17.98 16.51
CA SER A 18 -2.25 -18.39 15.33
C SER A 18 -2.97 -18.08 14.02
N GLY A 19 -4.30 -18.22 13.95
CA GLY A 19 -5.09 -17.87 12.78
C GLY A 19 -5.03 -16.38 12.42
N CYS A 20 -5.07 -15.49 13.42
CA CYS A 20 -4.96 -14.04 13.21
C CYS A 20 -3.60 -13.64 12.63
N LYS A 21 -2.51 -14.25 13.06
CA LYS A 21 -1.16 -13.98 12.53
C LYS A 21 -1.02 -14.34 11.05
N THR A 22 -1.62 -15.43 10.60
CA THR A 22 -1.56 -15.88 9.21
C THR A 22 -2.25 -14.89 8.26
N ILE A 23 -3.40 -14.34 8.63
CA ILE A 23 -4.12 -13.35 7.84
C ILE A 23 -3.31 -12.04 7.72
N LYS A 24 -2.70 -11.59 8.81
CA LYS A 24 -1.87 -10.39 8.83
C LYS A 24 -0.65 -10.51 7.91
N GLN A 25 0.01 -11.67 7.87
CA GLN A 25 1.17 -11.93 7.01
C GLN A 25 0.80 -11.83 5.53
N LYS A 26 -0.33 -12.37 5.10
CA LYS A 26 -0.79 -12.26 3.71
C LYS A 26 -1.08 -10.82 3.30
N THR A 27 -1.67 -10.03 4.16
CA THR A 27 -1.94 -8.60 3.92
C THR A 27 -0.63 -7.82 3.79
N ASP A 28 0.35 -8.08 4.64
CA ASP A 28 1.66 -7.44 4.62
C ASP A 28 2.42 -7.77 3.33
N GLU A 29 2.35 -9.01 2.83
CA GLU A 29 2.96 -9.42 1.55
C GLU A 29 2.37 -8.65 0.36
N ILE A 30 1.07 -8.46 0.32
CA ILE A 30 0.38 -7.73 -0.75
C ILE A 30 0.80 -6.25 -0.74
N VAL A 31 0.86 -5.61 0.42
CA VAL A 31 1.29 -4.22 0.58
C VAL A 31 2.76 -4.07 0.17
N GLU A 32 3.62 -5.00 0.54
CA GLU A 32 5.03 -4.99 0.18
C GLU A 32 5.25 -5.09 -1.34
N LYS A 33 4.50 -5.97 -2.02
CA LYS A 33 4.56 -6.08 -3.49
C LYS A 33 4.12 -4.79 -4.18
N GLU A 34 3.08 -4.15 -3.69
CA GLU A 34 2.61 -2.87 -4.22
C GLU A 34 3.68 -1.79 -4.04
N ASN A 35 4.28 -1.70 -2.85
CA ASN A 35 5.35 -0.75 -2.56
C ASN A 35 6.58 -0.99 -3.44
N GLN A 36 6.98 -2.23 -3.67
CA GLN A 36 8.09 -2.58 -4.56
C GLN A 36 7.81 -2.16 -5.99
N LYS A 37 6.58 -2.36 -6.47
CA LYS A 37 6.16 -1.97 -7.80
C LYS A 37 6.23 -0.45 -8.00
N LEU A 38 5.78 0.32 -7.02
CA LEU A 38 5.76 1.78 -7.10
C LEU A 38 7.12 2.40 -6.85
N SER A 39 7.96 1.77 -6.01
CA SER A 39 9.30 2.28 -5.70
C SER A 39 10.23 2.34 -6.93
N LYS A 40 9.94 1.58 -7.98
CA LYS A 40 10.69 1.62 -9.24
C LYS A 40 10.63 2.98 -9.91
N PHE A 41 9.61 3.77 -9.63
CA PHE A 41 9.44 5.09 -10.22
C PHE A 41 10.25 6.18 -9.51
N ILE A 42 10.71 5.94 -8.27
CA ILE A 42 11.51 6.91 -7.53
C ILE A 42 12.83 7.15 -8.26
N GLY A 43 13.15 8.40 -8.52
CA GLY A 43 14.33 8.81 -9.28
C GLY A 43 14.10 8.87 -10.78
N LYS A 44 12.95 8.43 -11.29
CA LYS A 44 12.58 8.53 -12.70
C LYS A 44 11.83 9.82 -12.98
N SER A 45 11.79 10.21 -14.26
CA SER A 45 11.10 11.43 -14.67
C SER A 45 9.58 11.28 -14.58
N PHE A 46 8.89 12.40 -14.42
CA PHE A 46 7.43 12.45 -14.49
C PHE A 46 6.91 11.93 -15.84
N ASN A 47 7.65 12.19 -16.91
CA ASN A 47 7.30 11.68 -18.24
C ASN A 47 7.30 10.14 -18.27
N ASP A 48 8.32 9.50 -17.67
CA ASP A 48 8.37 8.04 -17.55
C ASP A 48 7.19 7.49 -16.73
N LEU A 49 6.80 8.17 -15.66
CA LEU A 49 5.64 7.81 -14.88
C LEU A 49 4.36 7.85 -15.73
N GLN A 50 4.17 8.88 -16.53
CA GLN A 50 3.01 9.01 -17.41
C GLN A 50 2.98 7.97 -18.53
N ILE A 51 4.13 7.57 -19.05
CA ILE A 51 4.23 6.51 -20.05
C ILE A 51 3.70 5.18 -19.48
N ASN A 52 4.00 4.89 -18.21
CA ASN A 52 3.61 3.64 -17.56
C ASN A 52 2.19 3.67 -16.99
N LEU A 53 1.78 4.78 -16.38
CA LEU A 53 0.51 4.89 -15.66
C LEU A 53 -0.54 5.75 -16.37
N GLY A 54 -0.14 6.47 -17.42
CA GLY A 54 -1.01 7.39 -18.11
C GLY A 54 -1.07 8.76 -17.43
N LYS A 55 -2.00 9.60 -17.88
CA LYS A 55 -2.21 10.92 -17.32
C LYS A 55 -2.84 10.79 -15.92
N PRO A 56 -2.35 11.52 -14.91
CA PRO A 56 -2.94 11.48 -13.58
C PRO A 56 -4.36 12.07 -13.57
N ASP A 57 -5.17 11.59 -12.64
CA ASP A 57 -6.54 12.07 -12.46
C ASP A 57 -6.58 13.46 -11.84
N GLU A 58 -5.62 13.76 -10.96
CA GLU A 58 -5.47 15.04 -10.30
C GLU A 58 -4.01 15.42 -10.15
N ASP A 59 -3.72 16.71 -10.17
CA ASP A 59 -2.40 17.24 -9.84
C ASP A 59 -2.56 18.56 -9.04
N PHE A 60 -1.66 18.79 -8.08
CA PHE A 60 -1.66 20.01 -7.29
C PHE A 60 -0.26 20.24 -6.70
N LYS A 61 0.05 21.51 -6.36
CA LYS A 61 1.28 21.86 -5.66
C LYS A 61 1.10 21.70 -4.16
N ASN A 62 2.10 21.10 -3.50
CA ASN A 62 2.10 20.94 -2.06
C ASN A 62 2.83 22.09 -1.37
N GLU A 63 2.89 22.06 -0.04
CA GLU A 63 3.51 23.11 0.78
C GLU A 63 5.01 23.26 0.53
N LYS A 64 5.67 22.20 0.07
CA LYS A 64 7.11 22.20 -0.25
C LYS A 64 7.43 22.80 -1.62
N GLY A 65 6.41 23.15 -2.40
CA GLY A 65 6.57 23.65 -3.76
C GLY A 65 6.72 22.55 -4.81
N ASN A 66 6.58 21.28 -4.42
CA ASN A 66 6.58 20.14 -5.33
C ASN A 66 5.17 19.88 -5.85
N THR A 67 5.07 19.10 -6.93
CA THR A 67 3.78 18.70 -7.48
C THR A 67 3.41 17.32 -6.97
N GLU A 68 2.17 17.15 -6.52
CA GLU A 68 1.62 15.83 -6.21
C GLU A 68 0.65 15.44 -7.32
N VAL A 69 0.80 14.22 -7.83
CA VAL A 69 -0.08 13.66 -8.86
C VAL A 69 -0.80 12.45 -8.29
N VAL A 70 -2.10 12.33 -8.60
CA VAL A 70 -2.97 11.33 -8.00
C VAL A 70 -3.56 10.45 -9.09
N TYR A 71 -3.45 9.14 -8.92
CA TYR A 71 -4.07 8.13 -9.77
C TYR A 71 -5.09 7.36 -8.94
N ASN A 72 -6.35 7.40 -9.36
CA ASN A 72 -7.45 6.72 -8.70
C ASN A 72 -7.89 5.52 -9.52
N SER A 73 -8.10 4.40 -8.85
CA SER A 73 -8.65 3.19 -9.45
C SER A 73 -9.54 2.46 -8.45
N LYS A 74 -10.28 1.45 -8.93
CA LYS A 74 -11.11 0.61 -8.06
C LYS A 74 -10.86 -0.85 -8.40
N LYS A 75 -10.73 -1.68 -7.39
CA LYS A 75 -10.67 -3.13 -7.53
C LYS A 75 -11.70 -3.73 -6.58
N TYR A 76 -12.65 -4.49 -7.10
CA TYR A 76 -13.74 -5.09 -6.33
C TYR A 76 -14.49 -4.06 -5.47
N LEU A 77 -14.77 -2.88 -6.03
CA LEU A 77 -15.44 -1.75 -5.37
C LEU A 77 -14.62 -1.09 -4.25
N VAL A 78 -13.39 -1.53 -4.02
CA VAL A 78 -12.47 -0.89 -3.07
C VAL A 78 -11.70 0.19 -3.80
N PRO A 79 -11.79 1.47 -3.38
CA PRO A 79 -11.03 2.54 -4.01
C PRO A 79 -9.52 2.39 -3.71
N CYS A 80 -8.70 2.59 -4.74
CA CYS A 80 -7.26 2.61 -4.65
C CYS A 80 -6.75 3.98 -5.07
N GLU A 81 -6.00 4.65 -4.22
CA GLU A 81 -5.36 5.92 -4.51
C GLU A 81 -3.85 5.74 -4.49
N ARG A 82 -3.19 6.09 -5.60
CA ARG A 82 -1.74 6.16 -5.69
C ARG A 82 -1.34 7.61 -5.91
N ARG A 83 -0.50 8.13 -5.03
CA ARG A 83 -0.07 9.52 -5.05
C ARG A 83 1.45 9.56 -5.17
N PHE A 84 1.96 10.33 -6.13
CA PHE A 84 3.40 10.51 -6.34
C PHE A 84 3.77 11.96 -6.12
N GLU A 85 4.89 12.20 -5.44
CA GLU A 85 5.45 13.54 -5.29
C GLU A 85 6.53 13.74 -6.36
N ILE A 86 6.41 14.85 -7.10
CA ILE A 86 7.29 15.23 -8.21
C ILE A 86 8.00 16.52 -7.83
N ASP A 87 9.33 16.54 -7.90
CA ASP A 87 10.08 17.74 -7.57
C ASP A 87 10.05 18.78 -8.70
N THR A 88 10.71 19.93 -8.47
CA THR A 88 10.75 21.02 -9.45
C THR A 88 11.53 20.67 -10.73
N ASN A 89 12.33 19.60 -10.71
CA ASN A 89 13.03 19.06 -11.86
C ASN A 89 12.23 17.98 -12.60
N PHE A 90 10.96 17.77 -12.25
CA PHE A 90 10.08 16.74 -12.80
C PHE A 90 10.56 15.32 -12.55
N ILE A 91 11.17 15.08 -11.39
CA ILE A 91 11.63 13.76 -10.94
C ILE A 91 10.72 13.27 -9.81
N VAL A 92 10.36 11.99 -9.86
CA VAL A 92 9.58 11.33 -8.80
C VAL A 92 10.47 11.15 -7.58
N ILE A 93 10.06 11.72 -6.45
CA ILE A 93 10.84 11.67 -5.20
C ILE A 93 10.16 10.85 -4.10
N GLY A 94 8.89 10.52 -4.24
CA GLY A 94 8.18 9.74 -3.25
C GLY A 94 6.82 9.28 -3.75
N PHE A 95 6.20 8.38 -3.00
CA PHE A 95 4.85 7.92 -3.29
C PHE A 95 4.12 7.46 -2.02
N VAL A 96 2.79 7.47 -2.08
CA VAL A 96 1.90 6.90 -1.06
C VAL A 96 0.82 6.10 -1.79
N SER A 97 0.46 4.94 -1.25
CA SER A 97 -0.55 4.06 -1.82
C SER A 97 -1.57 3.70 -0.74
N ASN A 98 -2.85 3.94 -1.02
CA ASN A 98 -3.95 3.66 -0.08
C ASN A 98 -5.00 2.80 -0.77
N GLY A 99 -5.37 1.68 -0.11
CA GLY A 99 -6.40 0.78 -0.61
C GLY A 99 -6.01 -0.05 -1.82
N CYS A 100 -4.74 -0.09 -2.19
CA CYS A 100 -4.25 -0.83 -3.35
C CYS A 100 -3.79 -2.23 -2.98
N PHE A 101 -4.24 -3.23 -3.73
CA PHE A 101 -3.88 -4.63 -3.53
C PHE A 101 -3.96 -5.43 -4.83
#